data_6ab82651a5f1e5c6ef32078daa21a74c
#
_entry.id   6ab82651a5f1e5c6ef32078daa21a74c
#
_cell.length_a   1.000
_cell.length_b   1.000
_cell.length_c   1.000
_cell.angle_alpha   90.00
_cell.angle_beta   90.00
_cell.angle_gamma   90.00
#
_symmetry.space_group_name_H-M   'P 1'
#
loop_
_entity.id
_entity.type
_entity.pdbx_description
1 polymer ?
#
loop_
_entity_poly.entity_id
_entity_poly.type
_entity_poly.pdbx_seq_one_letter_code
_entity_poly.pdbx_strand_id
1 'polypeptide(L)'
;MTPKSIQLVINHLSELPGIGPRQAARIVFHLLKLPKHTVERLTHDISALKEKIRVCPVCLAGFEEEGDSKTCAICANVKRIKTTMCVVERESDIDPIEKTGIYKGTYHVVGENIDVLEGAIAPSINKLLDRITYIKKQLPSEKQKSMEIVIAMNATVEGDAIALYLTKLIIPLGVAVHRLGRGLASGAELEYADQQTLINALENRK
;
A
#
# COMPACT_ATOMS: atom_id res chain seq x y z
N MET A 1 -4.38 20.59 37.50
CA MET A 1 -5.44 19.75 36.95
C MET A 1 -5.62 20.08 35.45
N THR A 2 -5.51 19.13 34.54
CA THR A 2 -5.73 19.38 33.12
C THR A 2 -7.24 19.52 32.88
N PRO A 3 -7.71 20.56 32.18
CA PRO A 3 -9.14 20.71 31.81
C PRO A 3 -9.68 19.49 31.07
N LYS A 4 -10.95 19.12 31.31
CA LYS A 4 -11.58 17.94 30.71
C LYS A 4 -11.54 17.94 29.17
N SER A 5 -11.75 19.10 28.54
CA SER A 5 -11.69 19.28 27.11
C SER A 5 -10.30 18.97 26.52
N ILE A 6 -9.24 19.38 27.20
CA ILE A 6 -7.87 19.06 26.79
C ILE A 6 -7.61 17.56 26.89
N GLN A 7 -8.02 16.95 28.03
CA GLN A 7 -7.84 15.50 28.22
C GLN A 7 -8.60 14.67 27.17
N LEU A 8 -9.80 15.08 26.79
CA LEU A 8 -10.60 14.41 25.76
C LEU A 8 -9.86 14.36 24.42
N VAL A 9 -9.30 15.49 23.96
CA VAL A 9 -8.55 15.54 22.69
C VAL A 9 -7.25 14.75 22.79
N ILE A 10 -6.56 14.79 23.94
CA ILE A 10 -5.38 13.94 24.15
C ILE A 10 -5.74 12.46 24.00
N ASN A 11 -6.84 12.01 24.57
CA ASN A 11 -7.27 10.62 24.48
C ASN A 11 -7.54 10.23 23.03
N HIS A 12 -8.33 11.01 22.28
CA HIS A 12 -8.61 10.72 20.86
C HIS A 12 -7.34 10.66 20.02
N LEU A 13 -6.39 11.59 20.21
CA LEU A 13 -5.12 11.55 19.48
C LEU A 13 -4.25 10.36 19.88
N SER A 14 -4.35 9.89 21.13
CA SER A 14 -3.60 8.72 21.61
C SER A 14 -4.11 7.38 21.04
N GLU A 15 -5.32 7.35 20.47
CA GLU A 15 -5.88 6.20 19.77
C GLU A 15 -5.30 6.04 18.36
N LEU A 16 -4.63 7.10 17.85
CA LEU A 16 -4.01 7.04 16.52
C LEU A 16 -2.70 6.24 16.56
N PRO A 17 -2.44 5.40 15.54
CA PRO A 17 -1.23 4.60 15.50
C PRO A 17 0.03 5.46 15.53
N GLY A 18 0.99 5.10 16.38
CA GLY A 18 2.26 5.81 16.54
C GLY A 18 2.16 7.09 17.44
N ILE A 19 0.99 7.47 17.94
CA ILE A 19 0.83 8.63 18.82
C ILE A 19 0.58 8.18 20.26
N GLY A 20 1.63 8.22 21.08
CA GLY A 20 1.48 7.96 22.51
C GLY A 20 0.96 9.18 23.31
N PRO A 21 0.51 9.01 24.57
CA PRO A 21 -0.09 10.08 25.39
C PRO A 21 0.79 11.33 25.52
N ARG A 22 2.10 11.18 25.61
CA ARG A 22 3.04 12.32 25.67
C ARG A 22 3.06 13.12 24.38
N GLN A 23 3.05 12.44 23.23
CA GLN A 23 3.03 13.08 21.93
C GLN A 23 1.68 13.75 21.68
N ALA A 24 0.57 13.08 22.01
CA ALA A 24 -0.77 13.61 21.94
C ALA A 24 -0.89 14.92 22.75
N ALA A 25 -0.40 14.93 24.00
CA ALA A 25 -0.39 16.14 24.82
C ALA A 25 0.39 17.29 24.15
N ARG A 26 1.57 17.02 23.59
CA ARG A 26 2.36 18.03 22.87
C ARG A 26 1.59 18.61 21.68
N ILE A 27 0.90 17.78 20.91
CA ILE A 27 0.07 18.21 19.79
C ILE A 27 -1.06 19.11 20.29
N VAL A 28 -1.81 18.71 21.33
CA VAL A 28 -2.92 19.49 21.86
C VAL A 28 -2.46 20.85 22.36
N PHE A 29 -1.36 20.92 23.13
CA PHE A 29 -0.83 22.21 23.60
C PHE A 29 -0.27 23.07 22.47
N HIS A 30 0.16 22.47 21.36
CA HIS A 30 0.51 23.23 20.15
C HIS A 30 -0.76 23.80 19.48
N LEU A 31 -1.80 23.00 19.30
CA LEU A 31 -3.07 23.44 18.72
C LEU A 31 -3.70 24.62 19.49
N LEU A 32 -3.59 24.62 20.83
CA LEU A 32 -4.09 25.73 21.66
C LEU A 32 -3.36 27.07 21.39
N LYS A 33 -2.15 27.03 20.84
CA LYS A 33 -1.38 28.26 20.50
C LYS A 33 -1.66 28.74 19.07
N LEU A 34 -2.30 27.92 18.23
CA LEU A 34 -2.63 28.30 16.87
C LEU A 34 -3.86 29.22 16.83
N PRO A 35 -3.95 30.08 15.80
CA PRO A 35 -5.15 30.85 15.54
C PRO A 35 -6.36 29.92 15.31
N LYS A 36 -7.53 30.34 15.79
CA LYS A 36 -8.78 29.54 15.72
C LYS A 36 -9.09 29.06 14.32
N HIS A 37 -8.96 29.93 13.30
CA HIS A 37 -9.23 29.58 11.89
C HIS A 37 -8.30 28.47 11.36
N THR A 38 -7.07 28.36 11.87
CA THR A 38 -6.13 27.30 11.48
C THR A 38 -6.60 25.95 12.01
N VAL A 39 -7.08 25.89 13.23
CA VAL A 39 -7.63 24.67 13.83
C VAL A 39 -8.93 24.28 13.15
N GLU A 40 -9.82 25.23 12.88
CA GLU A 40 -11.08 24.99 12.15
C GLU A 40 -10.83 24.44 10.76
N ARG A 41 -9.86 24.98 10.01
CA ARG A 41 -9.48 24.44 8.71
C ARG A 41 -8.97 23.01 8.81
N LEU A 42 -8.07 22.71 9.75
CA LEU A 42 -7.56 21.34 9.94
C LEU A 42 -8.68 20.35 10.26
N THR A 43 -9.61 20.70 11.16
CA THR A 43 -10.73 19.82 11.49
C THR A 43 -11.69 19.63 10.31
N HIS A 44 -11.93 20.67 9.53
CA HIS A 44 -12.71 20.60 8.31
C HIS A 44 -12.06 19.64 7.29
N ASP A 45 -10.75 19.80 7.03
CA ASP A 45 -10.03 18.97 6.08
C ASP A 45 -10.02 17.49 6.50
N ILE A 46 -9.83 17.21 7.81
CA ILE A 46 -9.94 15.85 8.36
C ILE A 46 -11.33 15.25 8.14
N SER A 47 -12.40 16.02 8.40
CA SER A 47 -13.76 15.55 8.20
C SER A 47 -14.06 15.28 6.72
N ALA A 48 -13.58 16.16 5.83
CA ALA A 48 -13.76 16.03 4.39
C ALA A 48 -13.07 14.79 3.79
N LEU A 49 -11.98 14.27 4.41
CA LEU A 49 -11.32 13.05 3.92
C LEU A 49 -12.29 11.87 3.78
N LYS A 50 -13.13 11.62 4.81
CA LYS A 50 -14.08 10.49 4.78
C LYS A 50 -15.23 10.68 3.78
N GLU A 51 -15.54 11.92 3.44
CA GLU A 51 -16.59 12.25 2.49
C GLU A 51 -16.11 12.15 1.04
N LYS A 52 -14.86 12.55 0.79
CA LYS A 52 -14.29 12.66 -0.56
C LYS A 52 -13.57 11.40 -1.03
N ILE A 53 -12.90 10.69 -0.12
CA ILE A 53 -12.12 9.52 -0.49
C ILE A 53 -13.02 8.30 -0.65
N ARG A 54 -12.94 7.67 -1.81
CA ARG A 54 -13.58 6.39 -2.15
C ARG A 54 -12.52 5.32 -2.35
N VAL A 55 -12.89 4.08 -2.13
CA VAL A 55 -12.02 2.94 -2.44
C VAL A 55 -12.24 2.53 -3.89
N CYS A 56 -11.21 2.50 -4.69
CA CYS A 56 -11.27 2.07 -6.08
C CYS A 56 -11.72 0.60 -6.16
N PRO A 57 -12.82 0.27 -6.87
CA PRO A 57 -13.34 -1.09 -6.92
C PRO A 57 -12.39 -2.06 -7.63
N VAL A 58 -11.41 -1.55 -8.39
CA VAL A 58 -10.48 -2.34 -9.19
C VAL A 58 -9.19 -2.66 -8.45
N CYS A 59 -8.55 -1.66 -7.83
CA CYS A 59 -7.23 -1.82 -7.20
C CYS A 59 -7.23 -1.69 -5.68
N LEU A 60 -8.35 -1.31 -5.10
CA LEU A 60 -8.57 -1.07 -3.66
C LEU A 60 -7.78 0.11 -3.06
N ALA A 61 -7.10 0.92 -3.87
CA ALA A 61 -6.52 2.18 -3.41
C ALA A 61 -7.61 3.24 -3.21
N GLY A 62 -7.42 4.14 -2.26
CA GLY A 62 -8.26 5.31 -2.09
C GLY A 62 -8.07 6.30 -3.24
N PHE A 63 -9.11 7.02 -3.59
CA PHE A 63 -9.04 8.09 -4.58
C PHE A 63 -10.12 9.13 -4.33
N GLU A 64 -9.88 10.35 -4.78
CA GLU A 64 -10.90 11.38 -4.85
C GLU A 64 -11.72 11.21 -6.13
N GLU A 65 -13.06 11.22 -5.99
CA GLU A 65 -13.98 11.08 -7.12
C GLU A 65 -13.98 12.41 -7.90
N GLU A 66 -13.39 12.40 -9.10
CA GLU A 66 -13.39 13.55 -10.00
C GLU A 66 -14.31 13.27 -11.19
N GLY A 67 -15.38 14.07 -11.31
CA GLY A 67 -16.39 13.90 -12.37
C GLY A 67 -17.10 12.54 -12.28
N ASP A 68 -17.28 11.87 -13.43
CA ASP A 68 -17.99 10.58 -13.55
C ASP A 68 -17.08 9.34 -13.35
N SER A 69 -15.80 9.53 -13.00
CA SER A 69 -14.86 8.41 -12.86
C SER A 69 -15.15 7.62 -11.59
N LYS A 70 -15.53 6.35 -11.75
CA LYS A 70 -15.75 5.40 -10.63
C LYS A 70 -14.47 4.64 -10.22
N THR A 71 -13.33 4.95 -10.82
CA THR A 71 -12.04 4.29 -10.55
C THR A 71 -10.92 5.31 -10.42
N CYS A 72 -9.86 4.97 -9.70
CA CYS A 72 -8.72 5.85 -9.54
C CYS A 72 -8.03 6.18 -10.88
N ALA A 73 -7.28 7.26 -10.93
CA ALA A 73 -6.58 7.75 -12.12
C ALA A 73 -5.67 6.68 -12.76
N ILE A 74 -5.03 5.83 -11.97
CA ILE A 74 -4.18 4.74 -12.47
C ILE A 74 -5.01 3.67 -13.18
N CYS A 75 -6.14 3.24 -12.60
CA CYS A 75 -7.01 2.23 -13.19
C CYS A 75 -7.77 2.73 -14.43
N ALA A 76 -8.14 4.01 -14.45
CA ALA A 76 -8.79 4.68 -15.57
C ALA A 76 -7.84 4.91 -16.75
N ASN A 77 -6.53 5.01 -16.50
CA ASN A 77 -5.56 5.33 -17.53
C ASN A 77 -5.36 4.17 -18.54
N VAL A 78 -5.81 4.41 -19.77
CA VAL A 78 -5.72 3.43 -20.87
C VAL A 78 -4.28 3.15 -21.35
N LYS A 79 -3.33 4.04 -21.02
CA LYS A 79 -1.91 3.88 -21.35
C LYS A 79 -1.18 2.90 -20.44
N ARG A 80 -1.79 2.51 -19.31
CA ARG A 80 -1.20 1.54 -18.38
C ARG A 80 -1.24 0.12 -18.92
N ILE A 81 -0.15 -0.61 -18.69
CA ILE A 81 -0.01 -2.01 -19.06
C ILE A 81 -0.81 -2.86 -18.07
N LYS A 82 -2.00 -3.29 -18.47
CA LYS A 82 -2.91 -4.04 -17.60
C LYS A 82 -2.48 -5.48 -17.31
N THR A 83 -1.55 -5.99 -18.12
CA THR A 83 -0.96 -7.32 -17.92
C THR A 83 0.18 -7.35 -16.90
N THR A 84 0.69 -6.20 -16.49
CA THR A 84 1.67 -6.07 -15.41
C THR A 84 1.01 -5.45 -14.19
N MET A 85 1.01 -6.16 -13.07
CA MET A 85 0.36 -5.70 -11.85
C MET A 85 1.31 -5.78 -10.67
N CYS A 86 1.48 -4.66 -9.96
CA CYS A 86 2.21 -4.59 -8.70
C CYS A 86 1.24 -4.73 -7.53
N VAL A 87 1.46 -5.75 -6.71
CA VAL A 87 0.69 -5.99 -5.48
C VAL A 87 1.46 -5.38 -4.33
N VAL A 88 0.82 -4.42 -3.66
CA VAL A 88 1.38 -3.66 -2.53
C VAL A 88 0.57 -3.92 -1.27
N GLU A 89 1.19 -3.78 -0.12
CA GLU A 89 0.52 -3.92 1.17
C GLU A 89 -0.37 -2.71 1.46
N ARG A 90 0.18 -1.51 1.29
CA ARG A 90 -0.47 -0.24 1.62
C ARG A 90 -0.60 0.64 0.39
N GLU A 91 -1.58 1.51 0.44
CA GLU A 91 -1.75 2.54 -0.57
C GLU A 91 -0.54 3.50 -0.65
N SER A 92 0.05 3.83 0.50
CA SER A 92 1.26 4.66 0.58
C SER A 92 2.47 4.09 -0.16
N ASP A 93 2.48 2.78 -0.47
CA ASP A 93 3.57 2.12 -1.19
C ASP A 93 3.53 2.41 -2.70
N ILE A 94 2.39 2.90 -3.22
CA ILE A 94 2.21 3.22 -4.64
C ILE A 94 3.04 4.44 -5.03
N ASP A 95 2.99 5.51 -4.26
CA ASP A 95 3.63 6.78 -4.57
C ASP A 95 5.15 6.69 -4.79
N PRO A 96 5.94 6.00 -3.94
CA PRO A 96 7.35 5.80 -4.18
C PRO A 96 7.65 5.09 -5.50
N ILE A 97 6.84 4.08 -5.87
CA ILE A 97 7.00 3.35 -7.13
C ILE A 97 6.67 4.26 -8.32
N GLU A 98 5.56 5.00 -8.26
CA GLU A 98 5.16 5.94 -9.31
C GLU A 98 6.20 7.05 -9.53
N LYS A 99 6.80 7.58 -8.46
CA LYS A 99 7.86 8.60 -8.54
C LYS A 99 9.09 8.15 -9.31
N THR A 100 9.35 6.85 -9.44
CA THR A 100 10.45 6.34 -10.27
C THR A 100 10.24 6.61 -11.76
N GLY A 101 8.99 6.76 -12.20
CA GLY A 101 8.61 6.93 -13.60
C GLY A 101 8.85 5.70 -14.51
N ILE A 102 9.43 4.62 -13.96
CA ILE A 102 9.79 3.40 -14.72
C ILE A 102 8.60 2.45 -14.84
N TYR A 103 7.84 2.29 -13.74
CA TYR A 103 6.73 1.35 -13.70
C TYR A 103 5.52 1.85 -14.51
N LYS A 104 5.04 1.02 -15.43
CA LYS A 104 3.93 1.37 -16.34
C LYS A 104 2.71 0.45 -16.17
N GLY A 105 2.77 -0.47 -15.22
CA GLY A 105 1.69 -1.40 -14.89
C GLY A 105 0.58 -0.79 -14.03
N THR A 106 -0.25 -1.64 -13.49
CA THR A 106 -1.34 -1.30 -12.56
C THR A 106 -0.99 -1.79 -11.15
N TYR A 107 -1.78 -1.39 -10.15
CA TYR A 107 -1.58 -1.79 -8.75
C TYR A 107 -2.75 -2.58 -8.21
N HIS A 108 -2.51 -3.30 -7.13
CA HIS A 108 -3.53 -3.86 -6.27
C HIS A 108 -3.08 -3.76 -4.82
N VAL A 109 -3.92 -3.16 -3.97
CA VAL A 109 -3.66 -3.01 -2.53
C VAL A 109 -4.31 -4.18 -1.81
N VAL A 110 -3.53 -4.96 -1.08
CA VAL A 110 -4.06 -6.09 -0.32
C VAL A 110 -4.48 -5.72 1.11
N GLY A 111 -3.97 -4.61 1.62
CA GLY A 111 -4.25 -4.12 2.97
C GLY A 111 -3.29 -4.67 4.02
N GLU A 112 -3.35 -4.06 5.20
CA GLU A 112 -2.63 -4.48 6.39
C GLU A 112 -3.38 -5.62 7.11
N ASN A 113 -2.70 -6.29 8.03
CA ASN A 113 -3.28 -7.34 8.89
C ASN A 113 -3.88 -8.54 8.14
N ILE A 114 -3.18 -9.01 7.09
CA ILE A 114 -3.51 -10.27 6.45
C ILE A 114 -3.08 -11.39 7.38
N ASP A 115 -4.05 -12.08 7.99
CA ASP A 115 -3.77 -13.28 8.76
C ASP A 115 -3.56 -14.46 7.83
N VAL A 116 -2.29 -14.85 7.67
CA VAL A 116 -1.90 -16.00 6.84
C VAL A 116 -2.11 -17.34 7.55
N LEU A 117 -2.45 -17.33 8.86
CA LEU A 117 -2.55 -18.52 9.70
C LEU A 117 -4.00 -19.01 9.86
N GLU A 118 -4.98 -18.11 9.82
CA GLU A 118 -6.40 -18.46 10.02
C GLU A 118 -7.04 -19.23 8.86
N GLY A 119 -6.35 -19.45 7.76
CA GLY A 119 -6.82 -20.24 6.62
C GLY A 119 -7.93 -19.58 5.79
N ALA A 120 -8.47 -18.45 6.22
CA ALA A 120 -9.44 -17.68 5.46
C ALA A 120 -8.74 -16.68 4.54
N ILE A 121 -9.08 -16.73 3.25
CA ILE A 121 -8.50 -15.77 2.28
C ILE A 121 -9.16 -14.40 2.49
N ALA A 122 -8.36 -13.38 2.76
CA ALA A 122 -8.84 -12.01 2.94
C ALA A 122 -9.63 -11.54 1.69
N PRO A 123 -10.71 -10.75 1.86
CA PRO A 123 -11.53 -10.27 0.73
C PRO A 123 -10.74 -9.52 -0.34
N SER A 124 -9.70 -8.78 0.05
CA SER A 124 -8.79 -8.08 -0.87
C SER A 124 -7.99 -9.05 -1.74
N ILE A 125 -7.52 -10.17 -1.17
CA ILE A 125 -6.81 -11.21 -1.90
C ILE A 125 -7.75 -11.95 -2.84
N ASN A 126 -8.99 -12.26 -2.43
CA ASN A 126 -9.99 -12.84 -3.34
C ASN A 126 -10.22 -11.93 -4.56
N LYS A 127 -10.39 -10.63 -4.34
CA LYS A 127 -10.51 -9.65 -5.44
C LYS A 127 -9.27 -9.60 -6.35
N LEU A 128 -8.07 -9.79 -5.79
CA LEU A 128 -6.83 -9.90 -6.57
C LEU A 128 -6.90 -11.12 -7.49
N LEU A 129 -7.24 -12.30 -6.96
CA LEU A 129 -7.31 -13.54 -7.74
C LEU A 129 -8.38 -13.48 -8.83
N ASP A 130 -9.55 -12.92 -8.51
CA ASP A 130 -10.63 -12.69 -9.46
C ASP A 130 -10.18 -11.74 -10.58
N ARG A 131 -9.51 -10.66 -10.23
CA ARG A 131 -8.97 -9.68 -11.19
C ARG A 131 -7.92 -10.29 -12.11
N ILE A 132 -6.98 -11.07 -11.58
CA ILE A 132 -5.97 -11.80 -12.37
C ILE A 132 -6.68 -12.74 -13.35
N THR A 133 -7.62 -13.53 -12.87
CA THR A 133 -8.38 -14.48 -13.66
C THR A 133 -9.18 -13.77 -14.77
N TYR A 134 -9.84 -12.66 -14.44
CA TYR A 134 -10.57 -11.85 -15.40
C TYR A 134 -9.67 -11.29 -16.50
N ILE A 135 -8.57 -10.65 -16.15
CA ILE A 135 -7.62 -10.09 -17.13
C ILE A 135 -7.09 -11.21 -18.04
N LYS A 136 -6.68 -12.34 -17.45
CA LYS A 136 -6.15 -13.47 -18.21
C LYS A 136 -7.14 -14.02 -19.22
N LYS A 137 -8.43 -14.13 -18.87
CA LYS A 137 -9.50 -14.57 -19.79
C LYS A 137 -9.73 -13.60 -20.96
N GLN A 138 -9.42 -12.31 -20.78
CA GLN A 138 -9.55 -11.32 -21.85
C GLN A 138 -8.36 -11.31 -22.82
N LEU A 139 -7.25 -11.96 -22.45
CA LEU A 139 -6.05 -12.03 -23.29
C LEU A 139 -6.13 -13.19 -24.28
N PRO A 140 -5.66 -12.98 -25.52
CA PRO A 140 -5.40 -14.09 -26.44
C PRO A 140 -4.46 -15.13 -25.81
N SER A 141 -4.65 -16.41 -26.11
CA SER A 141 -3.89 -17.52 -25.50
C SER A 141 -2.37 -17.32 -25.54
N GLU A 142 -1.86 -16.74 -26.62
CA GLU A 142 -0.43 -16.42 -26.79
C GLU A 142 0.08 -15.37 -25.81
N LYS A 143 -0.79 -14.42 -25.42
CA LYS A 143 -0.46 -13.32 -24.49
C LYS A 143 -0.77 -13.63 -23.02
N GLN A 144 -1.43 -14.74 -22.72
CA GLN A 144 -1.73 -15.12 -21.33
C GLN A 144 -0.46 -15.37 -20.52
N LYS A 145 0.59 -15.88 -21.16
CA LYS A 145 1.91 -16.10 -20.53
C LYS A 145 2.70 -14.80 -20.28
N SER A 146 2.32 -13.70 -20.92
CA SER A 146 2.97 -12.39 -20.72
C SER A 146 2.41 -11.61 -19.52
N MET A 147 1.43 -12.18 -18.79
CA MET A 147 0.93 -11.55 -17.57
C MET A 147 1.93 -11.75 -16.43
N GLU A 148 2.25 -10.66 -15.77
CA GLU A 148 3.25 -10.57 -14.73
C GLU A 148 2.66 -9.93 -13.46
N ILE A 149 2.91 -10.55 -12.33
CA ILE A 149 2.57 -10.03 -11.00
C ILE A 149 3.86 -9.75 -10.25
N VAL A 150 4.06 -8.50 -9.85
CA VAL A 150 5.18 -8.08 -9.02
C VAL A 150 4.67 -7.94 -7.58
N ILE A 151 5.16 -8.75 -6.67
CA ILE A 151 4.81 -8.68 -5.24
C ILE A 151 5.79 -7.73 -4.56
N ALA A 152 5.29 -6.57 -4.14
CA ALA A 152 6.07 -5.50 -3.50
C ALA A 152 5.64 -5.34 -2.04
N MET A 153 5.99 -6.34 -1.22
CA MET A 153 5.77 -6.32 0.24
C MET A 153 7.01 -5.77 0.95
N ASN A 154 6.79 -5.24 2.14
CA ASN A 154 7.88 -4.78 3.00
C ASN A 154 8.90 -5.90 3.28
N ALA A 155 10.17 -5.51 3.49
CA ALA A 155 11.26 -6.46 3.79
C ALA A 155 11.25 -6.82 5.29
N THR A 156 10.12 -7.30 5.80
CA THR A 156 9.89 -7.80 7.16
C THR A 156 9.52 -9.27 7.12
N VAL A 157 9.57 -9.94 8.26
CA VAL A 157 9.15 -11.36 8.39
C VAL A 157 7.68 -11.52 7.97
N GLU A 158 6.83 -10.60 8.37
CA GLU A 158 5.41 -10.58 8.02
C GLU A 158 5.22 -10.35 6.50
N GLY A 159 5.94 -9.39 5.93
CA GLY A 159 5.89 -9.12 4.49
C GLY A 159 6.40 -10.30 3.65
N ASP A 160 7.39 -11.05 4.15
CA ASP A 160 7.87 -12.27 3.51
C ASP A 160 6.83 -13.40 3.58
N ALA A 161 6.17 -13.56 4.72
CA ALA A 161 5.10 -14.55 4.88
C ALA A 161 3.92 -14.25 3.93
N ILE A 162 3.48 -12.98 3.86
CA ILE A 162 2.44 -12.54 2.94
C ILE A 162 2.85 -12.75 1.48
N ALA A 163 4.09 -12.39 1.11
CA ALA A 163 4.58 -12.57 -0.25
C ALA A 163 4.61 -14.05 -0.65
N LEU A 164 5.05 -14.94 0.26
CA LEU A 164 5.03 -16.38 0.02
C LEU A 164 3.60 -16.93 -0.13
N TYR A 165 2.69 -16.47 0.73
CA TYR A 165 1.29 -16.83 0.69
C TYR A 165 0.63 -16.42 -0.62
N LEU A 166 0.79 -15.16 -1.05
CA LEU A 166 0.31 -14.65 -2.34
C LEU A 166 0.90 -15.45 -3.50
N THR A 167 2.19 -15.73 -3.48
CA THR A 167 2.88 -16.53 -4.52
C THR A 167 2.22 -17.90 -4.67
N LYS A 168 1.93 -18.61 -3.56
CA LYS A 168 1.26 -19.91 -3.57
C LYS A 168 -0.14 -19.85 -4.17
N LEU A 169 -0.87 -18.76 -3.95
CA LEU A 169 -2.23 -18.58 -4.49
C LEU A 169 -2.22 -18.18 -5.98
N ILE A 170 -1.21 -17.43 -6.42
CA ILE A 170 -1.17 -16.86 -7.76
C ILE A 170 -0.54 -17.81 -8.78
N ILE A 171 0.52 -18.56 -8.41
CA ILE A 171 1.20 -19.50 -9.32
C ILE A 171 0.22 -20.48 -10.01
N PRO A 172 -0.77 -21.08 -9.32
CA PRO A 172 -1.72 -21.99 -9.98
C PRO A 172 -2.56 -21.35 -11.07
N LEU A 173 -2.67 -20.02 -11.09
CA LEU A 173 -3.35 -19.28 -12.15
C LEU A 173 -2.52 -19.22 -13.44
N GLY A 174 -1.27 -19.70 -13.43
CA GLY A 174 -0.40 -19.77 -14.61
C GLY A 174 0.02 -18.39 -15.13
N VAL A 175 0.37 -17.48 -14.21
CA VAL A 175 0.95 -16.17 -14.48
C VAL A 175 2.35 -16.09 -13.87
N ALA A 176 3.23 -15.25 -14.45
CA ALA A 176 4.55 -15.03 -13.89
C ALA A 176 4.45 -14.22 -12.57
N VAL A 177 5.16 -14.67 -11.54
CA VAL A 177 5.19 -13.99 -10.24
C VAL A 177 6.63 -13.63 -9.92
N HIS A 178 6.87 -12.36 -9.67
CA HIS A 178 8.17 -11.83 -9.26
C HIS A 178 8.03 -11.09 -7.93
N ARG A 179 9.13 -11.04 -7.17
CA ARG A 179 9.23 -10.18 -6.00
C ARG A 179 10.03 -8.93 -6.37
N LEU A 180 9.75 -7.83 -5.70
CA LEU A 180 10.58 -6.64 -5.83
C LEU A 180 12.00 -6.98 -5.39
N GLY A 181 12.99 -6.62 -6.23
CA GLY A 181 14.41 -6.91 -5.95
C GLY A 181 14.86 -6.29 -4.64
N ARG A 182 15.67 -7.04 -3.90
CA ARG A 182 16.29 -6.60 -2.63
C ARG A 182 17.80 -6.55 -2.80
N GLY A 183 18.44 -5.62 -2.12
CA GLY A 183 19.89 -5.47 -2.18
C GLY A 183 20.38 -4.26 -1.41
N LEU A 184 21.61 -3.86 -1.66
CA LEU A 184 22.23 -2.69 -1.04
C LEU A 184 21.53 -1.41 -1.52
N ALA A 185 21.24 -0.53 -0.56
CA ALA A 185 20.73 0.79 -0.89
C ALA A 185 21.81 1.64 -1.58
N SER A 186 21.42 2.49 -2.52
CA SER A 186 22.35 3.43 -3.17
C SER A 186 23.00 4.35 -2.13
N GLY A 187 24.34 4.40 -2.11
CA GLY A 187 25.10 5.16 -1.13
C GLY A 187 25.36 4.44 0.20
N ALA A 188 24.89 3.22 0.38
CA ALA A 188 25.25 2.41 1.54
C ALA A 188 26.69 1.88 1.40
N GLU A 189 27.44 1.94 2.50
CA GLU A 189 28.78 1.36 2.58
C GLU A 189 28.67 -0.13 2.90
N LEU A 190 29.44 -0.95 2.19
CA LEU A 190 29.36 -2.41 2.28
C LEU A 190 29.67 -2.94 3.69
N GLU A 191 30.56 -2.28 4.41
CA GLU A 191 30.99 -2.68 5.75
C GLU A 191 29.90 -2.55 6.84
N TYR A 192 28.89 -1.68 6.59
CA TYR A 192 27.77 -1.48 7.52
C TYR A 192 26.51 -2.25 7.12
N ALA A 193 26.55 -2.98 6.01
CA ALA A 193 25.42 -3.77 5.57
C ALA A 193 25.22 -5.01 6.46
N ASP A 194 23.99 -5.26 6.88
CA ASP A 194 23.66 -6.47 7.62
C ASP A 194 23.78 -7.73 6.74
N GLN A 195 23.95 -8.87 7.39
CA GLN A 195 24.17 -10.14 6.71
C GLN A 195 23.05 -10.50 5.72
N GLN A 196 21.79 -10.23 6.07
CA GLN A 196 20.66 -10.56 5.21
C GLN A 196 20.63 -9.69 3.96
N THR A 197 20.92 -8.40 4.09
CA THR A 197 21.08 -7.47 2.95
C THR A 197 22.17 -7.93 1.98
N LEU A 198 23.32 -8.40 2.51
CA LEU A 198 24.40 -8.92 1.67
C LEU A 198 24.03 -10.22 0.97
N ILE A 199 23.33 -11.14 1.64
CA ILE A 199 22.82 -12.37 1.03
C ILE A 199 21.87 -12.02 -0.13
N ASN A 200 20.89 -11.16 0.13
CA ASN A 200 19.93 -10.74 -0.90
C ASN A 200 20.62 -10.07 -2.10
N ALA A 201 21.62 -9.23 -1.85
CA ALA A 201 22.40 -8.57 -2.91
C ALA A 201 23.19 -9.58 -3.75
N LEU A 202 23.78 -10.60 -3.12
CA LEU A 202 24.53 -11.65 -3.81
C LEU A 202 23.62 -12.58 -4.61
N GLU A 203 22.45 -12.93 -4.09
CA GLU A 203 21.44 -13.75 -4.78
C GLU A 203 20.85 -13.03 -5.99
N ASN A 204 20.62 -11.71 -5.88
CA ASN A 204 20.05 -10.89 -6.94
C ASN A 204 21.10 -10.18 -7.81
N ARG A 205 22.37 -10.59 -7.76
CA ARG A 205 23.44 -10.03 -8.61
C ARG A 205 23.09 -10.22 -10.10
N LYS A 206 23.33 -9.18 -10.89
CA LYS A 206 23.16 -9.17 -12.35
C LYS A 206 24.46 -9.56 -13.04
#